data_495f5d7f5587612bb296c60cf6ae99c1
#
_entry.id   495f5d7f5587612bb296c60cf6ae99c1
#
_cell.length_a   1.000
_cell.length_b   1.000
_cell.length_c   1.000
_cell.angle_alpha   90.00
_cell.angle_beta   90.00
_cell.angle_gamma   90.00
#
_symmetry.space_group_name_H-M   'P 1'
#
loop_
_entity.id
_entity.type
_entity.pdbx_description
1 polymer ?
#
loop_
_entity_poly.entity_id
_entity_poly.type
_entity_poly.pdbx_seq_one_letter_code
_entity_poly.pdbx_strand_id
1 'polypeptide(L)'
;MKNHPLILVVGLLFLTQATASLGQNGQLDRIAFGSCNRQDAPQPLWKPIAADHPDLWVWMGDNIYGDSRIMDTLRAKYARQNANPDYQILKASTPVIGIWDDHDYGINDGGKNYAQKKASRDLMFDFLNVPMYAPERKREGGYSAHTYGEGEHQVKVILLDGRYFRDTLARVDRVYQNNTTGQILGEAQWEWLEKELKTSTARVNFIVSGIQFLPTEHAYEKWANFPQEREKLLNLIASSEVQNPILLSGDRHIAEIMKLEDARFPKGIYEVTSSGLTHTWTGIAEEKNSLRVSDLVAKLNYGLASFDWAKDEVLLEIKGENGIVLAKQLIQLSINK
;
A
#
# COMPACT_ATOMS: atom_id res chain seq x y z
N MET A 1 -30.57 -71.13 0.85
CA MET A 1 -30.22 -69.95 1.68
C MET A 1 -29.32 -69.03 0.79
N LYS A 2 -29.84 -67.93 0.30
CA LYS A 2 -29.09 -67.03 -0.60
C LYS A 2 -28.57 -65.83 0.23
N ASN A 3 -27.26 -65.71 0.37
CA ASN A 3 -26.59 -64.60 1.01
C ASN A 3 -26.53 -63.40 0.04
N HIS A 4 -27.14 -62.26 0.39
CA HIS A 4 -26.97 -61.00 -0.29
C HIS A 4 -25.89 -60.19 0.43
N PRO A 5 -24.89 -59.66 -0.25
CA PRO A 5 -23.94 -58.72 0.35
C PRO A 5 -24.56 -57.32 0.49
N LEU A 6 -24.46 -56.77 1.70
CA LEU A 6 -24.84 -55.40 2.02
C LEU A 6 -23.74 -54.45 1.48
N ILE A 7 -24.06 -53.67 0.48
CA ILE A 7 -23.15 -52.61 -0.06
C ILE A 7 -23.34 -51.39 0.81
N LEU A 8 -22.33 -51.08 1.61
CA LEU A 8 -22.25 -49.86 2.40
C LEU A 8 -21.77 -48.69 1.47
N VAL A 9 -22.68 -47.83 1.06
CA VAL A 9 -22.33 -46.61 0.32
C VAL A 9 -21.90 -45.53 1.34
N VAL A 10 -20.59 -45.34 1.48
CA VAL A 10 -20.04 -44.24 2.24
C VAL A 10 -20.10 -42.98 1.35
N GLY A 11 -21.10 -42.14 1.61
CA GLY A 11 -21.21 -40.83 0.97
C GLY A 11 -20.13 -39.90 1.53
N LEU A 12 -19.09 -39.62 0.71
CA LEU A 12 -18.14 -38.55 0.99
C LEU A 12 -18.85 -37.19 0.75
N LEU A 13 -19.25 -36.52 1.83
CA LEU A 13 -19.65 -35.15 1.78
C LEU A 13 -18.37 -34.32 1.52
N PHE A 14 -18.15 -33.90 0.26
CA PHE A 14 -17.24 -32.80 -0.04
C PHE A 14 -17.88 -31.51 0.45
N LEU A 15 -17.46 -31.03 1.64
CA LEU A 15 -17.64 -29.64 1.99
C LEU A 15 -16.74 -28.81 1.05
N THR A 16 -17.32 -28.32 -0.03
CA THR A 16 -16.71 -27.24 -0.80
C THR A 16 -16.76 -26.00 0.09
N GLN A 17 -15.64 -25.69 0.75
CA GLN A 17 -15.42 -24.34 1.25
C GLN A 17 -15.38 -23.44 0.00
N ALA A 18 -16.48 -22.78 -0.27
CA ALA A 18 -16.50 -21.63 -1.16
C ALA A 18 -15.66 -20.54 -0.47
N THR A 19 -14.36 -20.49 -0.76
CA THR A 19 -13.59 -19.29 -0.59
C THR A 19 -14.25 -18.26 -1.50
N ALA A 20 -14.99 -17.32 -0.90
CA ALA A 20 -15.46 -16.16 -1.60
C ALA A 20 -14.22 -15.40 -2.08
N SER A 21 -13.74 -15.70 -3.26
CA SER A 21 -13.02 -14.76 -4.09
C SER A 21 -14.05 -13.67 -4.36
N LEU A 22 -14.04 -12.61 -3.57
CA LEU A 22 -14.64 -11.35 -3.98
C LEU A 22 -13.88 -11.00 -5.25
N GLY A 23 -14.49 -11.28 -6.40
CA GLY A 23 -13.93 -10.94 -7.69
C GLY A 23 -13.66 -9.44 -7.71
N GLN A 24 -12.76 -8.99 -8.55
CA GLN A 24 -12.41 -7.57 -8.80
C GLN A 24 -13.63 -6.69 -9.17
N ASN A 25 -14.84 -7.20 -9.14
CA ASN A 25 -16.09 -6.54 -9.51
C ASN A 25 -16.89 -5.97 -8.33
N GLY A 26 -16.41 -6.11 -7.08
CA GLY A 26 -17.10 -5.52 -5.92
C GLY A 26 -16.87 -4.01 -5.84
N GLN A 27 -17.95 -3.24 -5.60
CA GLN A 27 -17.83 -1.82 -5.25
C GLN A 27 -17.05 -1.70 -3.95
N LEU A 28 -16.17 -0.69 -3.86
CA LEU A 28 -15.49 -0.34 -2.63
C LEU A 28 -16.17 0.87 -2.00
N ASP A 29 -16.58 0.73 -0.75
CA ASP A 29 -17.07 1.83 0.09
C ASP A 29 -16.01 2.24 1.11
N ARG A 30 -15.09 1.32 1.48
CA ARG A 30 -14.02 1.58 2.43
C ARG A 30 -12.73 0.87 2.05
N ILE A 31 -11.63 1.62 2.05
CA ILE A 31 -10.28 1.09 1.86
C ILE A 31 -9.46 1.43 3.10
N ALA A 32 -8.99 0.41 3.82
CA ALA A 32 -8.05 0.60 4.91
C ALA A 32 -6.61 0.34 4.43
N PHE A 33 -5.65 1.07 4.97
CA PHE A 33 -4.25 0.98 4.57
C PHE A 33 -3.30 1.29 5.74
N GLY A 34 -2.06 0.80 5.63
CA GLY A 34 -1.04 1.05 6.65
C GLY A 34 0.30 0.42 6.31
N SER A 35 1.31 0.79 7.10
CA SER A 35 2.69 0.33 6.98
C SER A 35 3.40 0.28 8.33
N CYS A 36 4.67 -0.16 8.34
CA CYS A 36 5.54 -0.23 9.50
C CYS A 36 4.99 -1.14 10.60
N ASN A 37 4.85 -2.42 10.23
CA ASN A 37 4.33 -3.46 11.09
C ASN A 37 5.41 -4.47 11.53
N ARG A 38 5.86 -4.38 12.78
CA ARG A 38 6.73 -5.40 13.38
C ARG A 38 5.92 -6.64 13.73
N GLN A 39 6.15 -7.73 13.02
CA GLN A 39 5.44 -9.00 13.17
C GLN A 39 5.64 -9.66 14.55
N ASP A 40 6.62 -9.23 15.32
CA ASP A 40 6.97 -9.72 16.65
C ASP A 40 6.60 -8.76 17.79
N ALA A 41 6.06 -7.60 17.47
CA ALA A 41 5.53 -6.62 18.43
C ALA A 41 4.03 -6.83 18.68
N PRO A 42 3.46 -6.23 19.73
CA PRO A 42 2.01 -6.12 19.89
C PRO A 42 1.38 -5.38 18.70
N GLN A 43 0.26 -5.88 18.20
CA GLN A 43 -0.43 -5.37 17.01
C GLN A 43 -1.89 -4.98 17.35
N PRO A 44 -2.12 -3.91 18.13
CA PRO A 44 -3.44 -3.60 18.68
C PRO A 44 -4.43 -3.07 17.63
N LEU A 45 -3.94 -2.67 16.44
CA LEU A 45 -4.77 -2.00 15.44
C LEU A 45 -5.61 -2.94 14.57
N TRP A 46 -5.32 -4.24 14.51
CA TRP A 46 -6.11 -5.15 13.67
C TRP A 46 -7.59 -5.23 14.06
N LYS A 47 -7.88 -5.15 15.37
CA LYS A 47 -9.27 -5.14 15.85
C LYS A 47 -10.06 -3.91 15.41
N PRO A 48 -9.60 -2.67 15.65
CA PRO A 48 -10.30 -1.48 15.14
C PRO A 48 -10.34 -1.43 13.60
N ILE A 49 -9.29 -1.89 12.89
CA ILE A 49 -9.33 -2.00 11.42
C ILE A 49 -10.44 -2.93 10.97
N ALA A 50 -10.54 -4.13 11.56
CA ALA A 50 -11.61 -5.08 11.23
C ALA A 50 -13.01 -4.54 11.61
N ALA A 51 -13.13 -3.78 12.69
CA ALA A 51 -14.38 -3.17 13.14
C ALA A 51 -14.86 -2.03 12.20
N ASP A 52 -13.98 -1.43 11.42
CA ASP A 52 -14.34 -0.48 10.37
C ASP A 52 -14.92 -1.16 9.11
N HIS A 53 -14.89 -2.50 9.03
CA HIS A 53 -15.39 -3.29 7.91
C HIS A 53 -14.87 -2.80 6.55
N PRO A 54 -13.55 -2.75 6.33
CA PRO A 54 -13.02 -2.32 5.04
C PRO A 54 -13.29 -3.39 3.96
N ASP A 55 -13.59 -2.93 2.75
CA ASP A 55 -13.75 -3.77 1.56
C ASP A 55 -12.40 -4.18 0.97
N LEU A 56 -11.33 -3.47 1.34
CA LEU A 56 -9.96 -3.72 0.90
C LEU A 56 -8.97 -3.29 1.99
N TRP A 57 -7.95 -4.12 2.23
CA TRP A 57 -6.74 -3.75 2.96
C TRP A 57 -5.57 -3.56 2.01
N VAL A 58 -4.85 -2.43 2.13
CA VAL A 58 -3.67 -2.11 1.32
C VAL A 58 -2.43 -2.01 2.23
N TRP A 59 -1.50 -2.93 2.06
CA TRP A 59 -0.17 -2.81 2.63
C TRP A 59 0.68 -1.82 1.83
N MET A 60 1.31 -0.88 2.54
CA MET A 60 2.12 0.18 1.92
C MET A 60 3.60 0.07 2.26
N GLY A 61 4.10 -1.15 2.38
CA GLY A 61 5.48 -1.44 2.73
C GLY A 61 5.71 -1.66 4.22
N ASP A 62 6.89 -2.20 4.56
CA ASP A 62 7.23 -2.62 5.92
C ASP A 62 6.17 -3.53 6.54
N ASN A 63 5.65 -4.45 5.71
CA ASN A 63 4.65 -5.42 6.12
C ASN A 63 5.18 -6.35 7.22
N ILE A 64 6.49 -6.54 7.19
CA ILE A 64 7.33 -7.17 8.21
C ILE A 64 8.67 -6.44 8.31
N TYR A 65 9.35 -6.55 9.45
CA TYR A 65 10.75 -6.15 9.61
C TYR A 65 11.65 -7.36 9.36
N GLY A 66 11.87 -7.64 8.08
CA GLY A 66 12.65 -8.76 7.58
C GLY A 66 14.12 -8.63 7.93
N ASP A 67 14.75 -7.55 7.49
CA ASP A 67 16.14 -7.15 7.76
C ASP A 67 17.14 -8.30 7.67
N SER A 68 17.01 -9.15 6.67
CA SER A 68 17.81 -10.35 6.52
C SER A 68 18.08 -10.68 5.06
N ARG A 69 19.30 -11.09 4.78
CA ARG A 69 19.69 -11.66 3.49
C ARG A 69 19.43 -13.17 3.40
N ILE A 70 18.91 -13.75 4.47
CA ILE A 70 18.56 -15.19 4.56
C ILE A 70 17.08 -15.32 4.27
N MET A 71 16.71 -15.89 3.14
CA MET A 71 15.33 -15.98 2.69
C MET A 71 14.41 -16.78 3.62
N ASP A 72 14.95 -17.80 4.29
CA ASP A 72 14.17 -18.55 5.28
C ASP A 72 13.80 -17.69 6.50
N THR A 73 14.63 -16.71 6.86
CA THR A 73 14.31 -15.73 7.90
C THR A 73 13.14 -14.83 7.46
N LEU A 74 13.17 -14.31 6.22
CA LEU A 74 12.08 -13.52 5.68
C LEU A 74 10.78 -14.34 5.62
N ARG A 75 10.87 -15.57 5.12
CA ARG A 75 9.75 -16.51 5.06
C ARG A 75 9.13 -16.75 6.44
N ALA A 76 9.97 -17.00 7.45
CA ALA A 76 9.50 -17.23 8.82
C ALA A 76 8.82 -15.98 9.41
N LYS A 77 9.32 -14.78 9.12
CA LYS A 77 8.74 -13.51 9.58
C LYS A 77 7.40 -13.22 8.88
N TYR A 78 7.28 -13.45 7.57
CA TYR A 78 5.99 -13.38 6.87
C TYR A 78 5.00 -14.43 7.40
N ALA A 79 5.45 -15.66 7.65
CA ALA A 79 4.62 -16.68 8.25
C ALA A 79 4.12 -16.29 9.65
N ARG A 80 4.97 -15.64 10.46
CA ARG A 80 4.61 -15.12 11.78
C ARG A 80 3.54 -14.04 11.68
N GLN A 81 3.69 -13.07 10.75
CA GLN A 81 2.66 -12.07 10.50
C GLN A 81 1.35 -12.71 10.07
N ASN A 82 1.43 -13.67 9.15
CA ASN A 82 0.26 -14.39 8.67
C ASN A 82 -0.43 -15.21 9.78
N ALA A 83 0.31 -15.66 10.80
CA ALA A 83 -0.24 -16.40 11.94
C ALA A 83 -0.87 -15.51 13.02
N ASN A 84 -0.81 -14.17 12.90
CA ASN A 84 -1.45 -13.28 13.86
C ASN A 84 -2.98 -13.46 13.83
N PRO A 85 -3.63 -13.82 14.95
CA PRO A 85 -5.04 -14.18 14.95
C PRO A 85 -5.97 -13.01 14.60
N ASP A 86 -5.64 -11.78 15.04
CA ASP A 86 -6.46 -10.61 14.75
C ASP A 86 -6.31 -10.18 13.27
N TYR A 87 -5.12 -10.34 12.68
CA TYR A 87 -4.90 -10.16 11.24
C TYR A 87 -5.64 -11.23 10.41
N GLN A 88 -5.70 -12.47 10.88
CA GLN A 88 -6.48 -13.53 10.22
C GLN A 88 -7.99 -13.25 10.23
N ILE A 89 -8.52 -12.60 11.28
CA ILE A 89 -9.91 -12.15 11.32
C ILE A 89 -10.16 -11.14 10.20
N LEU A 90 -9.29 -10.16 10.02
CA LEU A 90 -9.40 -9.21 8.91
C LEU A 90 -9.34 -9.93 7.55
N LYS A 91 -8.36 -10.78 7.33
CA LYS A 91 -8.18 -11.52 6.07
C LYS A 91 -9.36 -12.44 5.71
N ALA A 92 -10.11 -12.90 6.69
CA ALA A 92 -11.27 -13.76 6.44
C ALA A 92 -12.44 -13.02 5.77
N SER A 93 -12.52 -11.71 5.93
CA SER A 93 -13.61 -10.88 5.40
C SER A 93 -13.15 -9.81 4.39
N THR A 94 -11.85 -9.54 4.31
CA THR A 94 -11.30 -8.40 3.56
C THR A 94 -10.19 -8.88 2.63
N PRO A 95 -10.31 -8.67 1.32
CA PRO A 95 -9.21 -8.84 0.37
C PRO A 95 -7.99 -8.01 0.77
N VAL A 96 -6.80 -8.55 0.49
CA VAL A 96 -5.53 -7.92 0.83
C VAL A 96 -4.68 -7.77 -0.41
N ILE A 97 -4.23 -6.56 -0.69
CA ILE A 97 -3.20 -6.26 -1.67
C ILE A 97 -2.06 -5.48 -1.00
N GLY A 98 -0.96 -5.28 -1.68
CA GLY A 98 0.10 -4.46 -1.11
C GLY A 98 1.39 -4.48 -1.89
N ILE A 99 2.30 -3.68 -1.40
CA ILE A 99 3.67 -3.54 -1.85
C ILE A 99 4.62 -3.63 -0.65
N TRP A 100 5.85 -3.90 -0.89
CA TRP A 100 6.93 -3.84 0.11
C TRP A 100 7.51 -2.43 0.28
N ASP A 101 8.33 -2.29 1.34
CA ASP A 101 9.35 -1.28 1.42
C ASP A 101 10.70 -1.92 1.81
N ASP A 102 11.63 -1.21 2.40
CA ASP A 102 13.01 -1.67 2.56
C ASP A 102 13.16 -2.80 3.60
N HIS A 103 12.41 -2.79 4.68
CA HIS A 103 12.51 -3.82 5.71
C HIS A 103 12.02 -5.18 5.23
N ASP A 104 10.93 -5.25 4.50
CA ASP A 104 10.44 -6.50 3.92
C ASP A 104 11.08 -6.83 2.56
N TYR A 105 11.70 -5.85 1.90
CA TYR A 105 12.64 -6.10 0.80
C TYR A 105 13.86 -6.88 1.27
N GLY A 106 14.28 -6.66 2.53
CA GLY A 106 15.27 -7.45 3.24
C GLY A 106 16.55 -6.74 3.68
N ILE A 107 16.69 -5.46 3.37
CA ILE A 107 17.79 -4.62 3.80
C ILE A 107 17.37 -3.16 3.87
N ASN A 108 17.57 -2.54 5.04
CA ASN A 108 17.26 -1.13 5.25
C ASN A 108 17.88 -0.26 4.15
N ASP A 109 17.08 0.67 3.61
CA ASP A 109 17.43 1.53 2.48
C ASP A 109 17.87 0.76 1.21
N GLY A 110 17.46 -0.50 1.06
CA GLY A 110 17.82 -1.36 -0.05
C GLY A 110 17.27 -0.85 -1.40
N GLY A 111 18.01 -1.16 -2.47
CA GLY A 111 17.65 -0.81 -3.84
C GLY A 111 18.17 -1.83 -4.85
N LYS A 112 18.33 -1.43 -6.11
CA LYS A 112 18.62 -2.32 -7.25
C LYS A 112 19.82 -3.26 -7.08
N ASN A 113 20.78 -2.90 -6.22
CA ASN A 113 21.99 -3.68 -5.98
C ASN A 113 21.80 -4.81 -4.96
N TYR A 114 20.62 -4.97 -4.37
CA TYR A 114 20.35 -6.06 -3.44
C TYR A 114 20.25 -7.40 -4.18
N ALA A 115 21.16 -8.31 -3.87
CA ALA A 115 21.29 -9.57 -4.62
C ALA A 115 20.07 -10.51 -4.48
N GLN A 116 19.35 -10.45 -3.35
CA GLN A 116 18.21 -11.33 -3.08
C GLN A 116 16.85 -10.74 -3.49
N LYS A 117 16.85 -9.58 -4.16
CA LYS A 117 15.61 -8.83 -4.50
C LYS A 117 14.52 -9.68 -5.17
N LYS A 118 14.91 -10.60 -6.08
CA LYS A 118 13.95 -11.49 -6.73
C LYS A 118 13.34 -12.48 -5.75
N ALA A 119 14.14 -13.08 -4.88
CA ALA A 119 13.66 -14.04 -3.90
C ALA A 119 12.78 -13.37 -2.83
N SER A 120 13.15 -12.17 -2.38
CA SER A 120 12.30 -11.36 -1.48
C SER A 120 10.96 -11.02 -2.11
N ARG A 121 10.95 -10.63 -3.41
CA ARG A 121 9.71 -10.37 -4.15
C ARG A 121 8.79 -11.59 -4.18
N ASP A 122 9.35 -12.75 -4.47
CA ASP A 122 8.56 -13.96 -4.55
C ASP A 122 7.95 -14.31 -3.18
N LEU A 123 8.66 -14.04 -2.07
CA LEU A 123 8.12 -14.19 -0.70
C LEU A 123 7.01 -13.17 -0.38
N MET A 124 7.15 -11.91 -0.80
CA MET A 124 6.08 -10.93 -0.67
C MET A 124 4.82 -11.37 -1.44
N PHE A 125 4.97 -11.84 -2.67
CA PHE A 125 3.86 -12.34 -3.45
C PHE A 125 3.18 -13.57 -2.80
N ASP A 126 3.97 -14.47 -2.17
CA ASP A 126 3.44 -15.60 -1.43
C ASP A 126 2.63 -15.12 -0.20
N PHE A 127 3.15 -14.14 0.54
CA PHE A 127 2.47 -13.54 1.68
C PHE A 127 1.13 -12.87 1.29
N LEU A 128 1.10 -12.21 0.14
CA LEU A 128 -0.08 -11.55 -0.40
C LEU A 128 -1.03 -12.52 -1.14
N ASN A 129 -0.70 -13.81 -1.19
CA ASN A 129 -1.44 -14.84 -1.93
C ASN A 129 -1.59 -14.51 -3.44
N VAL A 130 -0.62 -13.83 -4.04
CA VAL A 130 -0.61 -13.58 -5.49
C VAL A 130 -0.51 -14.93 -6.22
N PRO A 131 -1.42 -15.25 -7.15
CA PRO A 131 -1.41 -16.54 -7.84
C PRO A 131 -0.12 -16.81 -8.60
N MET A 132 0.35 -18.06 -8.65
CA MET A 132 1.59 -18.44 -9.34
C MET A 132 1.59 -18.12 -10.85
N TYR A 133 0.40 -18.05 -11.47
CA TYR A 133 0.24 -17.72 -12.88
C TYR A 133 0.07 -16.22 -13.14
N ALA A 134 0.00 -15.40 -12.11
CA ALA A 134 -0.21 -13.96 -12.21
C ALA A 134 0.89 -13.27 -13.03
N PRO A 135 0.54 -12.27 -13.87
CA PRO A 135 1.50 -11.58 -14.73
C PRO A 135 2.66 -10.92 -13.97
N GLU A 136 2.39 -10.38 -12.78
CA GLU A 136 3.37 -9.72 -11.93
C GLU A 136 4.48 -10.64 -11.47
N ARG A 137 4.22 -11.95 -11.32
CA ARG A 137 5.28 -12.93 -11.01
C ARG A 137 6.23 -13.21 -12.17
N LYS A 138 5.83 -12.87 -13.40
CA LYS A 138 6.61 -13.15 -14.62
C LYS A 138 7.53 -12.01 -15.03
N ARG A 139 7.44 -10.85 -14.37
CA ARG A 139 8.27 -9.66 -14.65
C ARG A 139 9.15 -9.32 -13.47
N GLU A 140 10.10 -8.40 -13.64
CA GLU A 140 10.89 -7.83 -12.58
C GLU A 140 10.09 -6.78 -11.79
N GLY A 141 10.38 -6.64 -10.49
CA GLY A 141 9.68 -5.75 -9.57
C GLY A 141 8.39 -6.33 -9.01
N GLY A 142 7.89 -5.68 -7.96
CA GLY A 142 6.70 -6.06 -7.20
C GLY A 142 5.44 -5.26 -7.53
N TYR A 143 5.51 -4.31 -8.48
CA TYR A 143 4.42 -3.39 -8.79
C TYR A 143 3.20 -4.09 -9.42
N SER A 144 2.00 -3.58 -9.14
CA SER A 144 0.73 -4.09 -9.66
C SER A 144 -0.36 -3.03 -9.69
N ALA A 145 -1.45 -3.28 -10.43
CA ALA A 145 -2.64 -2.45 -10.42
C ALA A 145 -3.89 -3.31 -10.29
N HIS A 146 -4.84 -2.83 -9.51
CA HIS A 146 -6.09 -3.52 -9.20
C HIS A 146 -7.25 -2.56 -9.41
N THR A 147 -8.27 -3.00 -10.13
CA THR A 147 -9.47 -2.20 -10.40
C THR A 147 -10.68 -2.87 -9.78
N TYR A 148 -11.49 -2.10 -9.06
CA TYR A 148 -12.68 -2.54 -8.34
C TYR A 148 -13.88 -1.69 -8.74
N GLY A 149 -15.07 -2.27 -8.69
CA GLY A 149 -16.30 -1.59 -9.05
C GLY A 149 -16.43 -1.33 -10.55
N GLU A 150 -17.51 -0.69 -10.93
CA GLU A 150 -17.85 -0.38 -12.33
C GLU A 150 -18.39 1.05 -12.45
N GLY A 151 -18.23 1.65 -13.63
CA GLY A 151 -18.76 2.98 -13.94
C GLY A 151 -18.34 4.05 -12.96
N GLU A 152 -19.29 4.80 -12.44
CA GLU A 152 -19.05 5.92 -11.51
C GLU A 152 -18.54 5.51 -10.10
N HIS A 153 -18.55 4.21 -9.80
CA HIS A 153 -18.02 3.65 -8.54
C HIS A 153 -16.69 2.91 -8.74
N GLN A 154 -16.04 3.10 -9.88
CA GLN A 154 -14.80 2.40 -10.16
C GLN A 154 -13.63 3.05 -9.43
N VAL A 155 -12.87 2.23 -8.72
CA VAL A 155 -11.64 2.61 -8.01
C VAL A 155 -10.48 1.80 -8.55
N LYS A 156 -9.35 2.45 -8.80
CA LYS A 156 -8.10 1.80 -9.19
C LYS A 156 -7.03 2.04 -8.12
N VAL A 157 -6.34 0.98 -7.73
CA VAL A 157 -5.20 1.03 -6.80
C VAL A 157 -3.95 0.60 -7.56
N ILE A 158 -2.99 1.49 -7.68
CA ILE A 158 -1.71 1.31 -8.39
C ILE A 158 -0.60 1.23 -7.34
N LEU A 159 0.04 0.08 -7.22
CA LEU A 159 1.11 -0.19 -6.25
C LEU A 159 2.47 -0.05 -6.94
N LEU A 160 3.28 0.92 -6.53
CA LEU A 160 4.59 1.19 -7.10
C LEU A 160 5.68 0.48 -6.30
N ASP A 161 6.59 -0.18 -7.00
CA ASP A 161 7.80 -0.75 -6.41
C ASP A 161 8.91 0.30 -6.39
N GLY A 162 9.11 0.93 -5.24
CA GLY A 162 10.15 1.93 -5.01
C GLY A 162 11.52 1.34 -4.66
N ARG A 163 11.72 0.00 -4.71
CA ARG A 163 12.95 -0.66 -4.25
C ARG A 163 13.71 -1.41 -5.34
N TYR A 164 13.03 -2.22 -6.14
CA TYR A 164 13.66 -3.18 -7.05
C TYR A 164 14.62 -2.56 -8.07
N PHE A 165 14.31 -1.37 -8.56
CA PHE A 165 15.08 -0.64 -9.57
C PHE A 165 15.79 0.59 -9.01
N ARG A 166 15.52 0.95 -7.75
CA ARG A 166 15.97 2.19 -7.13
C ARG A 166 17.51 2.27 -7.05
N ASP A 167 18.03 3.39 -7.48
CA ASP A 167 19.44 3.74 -7.29
C ASP A 167 19.78 4.03 -5.83
N THR A 168 21.05 3.91 -5.50
CA THR A 168 21.55 4.18 -4.15
C THR A 168 21.48 5.69 -3.85
N LEU A 169 21.10 6.02 -2.62
CA LEU A 169 21.22 7.35 -2.06
C LEU A 169 22.47 7.46 -1.19
N ALA A 170 23.24 8.53 -1.40
CA ALA A 170 24.29 8.90 -0.47
C ALA A 170 23.69 9.52 0.80
N ARG A 171 24.35 9.33 1.95
CA ARG A 171 23.94 9.89 3.23
C ARG A 171 25.10 10.62 3.88
N VAL A 172 24.91 11.91 4.18
CA VAL A 172 25.90 12.75 4.85
C VAL A 172 25.25 13.29 6.12
N ASP A 173 25.89 13.15 7.26
CA ASP A 173 25.41 13.59 8.57
C ASP A 173 23.94 13.18 8.84
N ARG A 174 23.59 11.92 8.48
CA ARG A 174 22.23 11.34 8.58
C ARG A 174 21.19 11.96 7.66
N VAL A 175 21.58 12.83 6.74
CA VAL A 175 20.69 13.45 5.74
C VAL A 175 20.91 12.79 4.39
N TYR A 176 19.85 12.32 3.75
CA TYR A 176 19.92 11.80 2.39
C TYR A 176 20.20 12.92 1.41
N GLN A 177 21.18 12.67 0.55
CA GLN A 177 21.56 13.60 -0.52
C GLN A 177 20.71 13.32 -1.77
N ASN A 178 20.40 14.38 -2.51
CA ASN A 178 19.66 14.23 -3.75
C ASN A 178 20.49 13.50 -4.81
N ASN A 179 19.91 12.49 -5.42
CA ASN A 179 20.43 11.78 -6.58
C ASN A 179 19.72 12.32 -7.84
N THR A 180 20.34 13.31 -8.49
CA THR A 180 19.76 14.01 -9.64
C THR A 180 19.80 13.22 -10.95
N THR A 181 20.52 12.11 -10.99
CA THR A 181 20.65 11.25 -12.19
C THR A 181 20.14 9.82 -11.97
N GLY A 182 19.80 9.51 -10.72
CA GLY A 182 19.30 8.19 -10.34
C GLY A 182 17.81 8.02 -10.64
N GLN A 183 17.39 6.77 -10.59
CA GLN A 183 16.00 6.36 -10.84
C GLN A 183 15.42 5.65 -9.62
N ILE A 184 14.09 5.66 -9.51
CA ILE A 184 13.30 4.89 -8.52
C ILE A 184 12.66 3.69 -9.21
N LEU A 185 11.86 3.91 -10.25
CA LEU A 185 10.99 2.87 -10.82
C LEU A 185 11.67 2.02 -11.91
N GLY A 186 12.69 2.54 -12.59
CA GLY A 186 13.23 1.91 -13.80
C GLY A 186 12.28 2.01 -15.01
N GLU A 187 12.83 1.82 -16.21
CA GLU A 187 12.12 2.09 -17.48
C GLU A 187 10.86 1.24 -17.64
N ALA A 188 10.95 -0.07 -17.41
CA ALA A 188 9.82 -0.97 -17.59
C ALA A 188 8.63 -0.65 -16.67
N GLN A 189 8.88 -0.22 -15.42
CA GLN A 189 7.80 0.18 -14.54
C GLN A 189 7.23 1.56 -14.93
N TRP A 190 8.07 2.48 -15.46
CA TRP A 190 7.60 3.75 -15.98
C TRP A 190 6.66 3.59 -17.18
N GLU A 191 7.03 2.75 -18.15
CA GLU A 191 6.17 2.45 -19.32
C GLU A 191 4.85 1.82 -18.89
N TRP A 192 4.91 0.88 -17.94
CA TRP A 192 3.73 0.25 -17.37
C TRP A 192 2.84 1.27 -16.64
N LEU A 193 3.42 2.13 -15.79
CA LEU A 193 2.68 3.15 -15.03
C LEU A 193 2.00 4.15 -15.97
N GLU A 194 2.71 4.61 -17.00
CA GLU A 194 2.13 5.51 -18.02
C GLU A 194 0.90 4.87 -18.67
N LYS A 195 0.99 3.60 -19.05
CA LYS A 195 -0.15 2.87 -19.58
C LYS A 195 -1.29 2.78 -18.59
N GLU A 196 -1.01 2.39 -17.33
CA GLU A 196 -2.03 2.24 -16.28
C GLU A 196 -2.77 3.55 -15.99
N LEU A 197 -2.07 4.68 -15.98
CA LEU A 197 -2.68 5.99 -15.77
C LEU A 197 -3.48 6.46 -16.99
N LYS A 198 -2.89 6.41 -18.20
CA LYS A 198 -3.55 6.87 -19.44
C LYS A 198 -4.78 6.05 -19.85
N THR A 199 -4.83 4.78 -19.43
CA THR A 199 -5.98 3.91 -19.76
C THR A 199 -6.96 3.75 -18.60
N SER A 200 -6.73 4.43 -17.47
CA SER A 200 -7.64 4.34 -16.32
C SER A 200 -8.97 5.01 -16.63
N THR A 201 -10.04 4.25 -16.46
CA THR A 201 -11.42 4.74 -16.46
C THR A 201 -11.98 4.92 -15.05
N ALA A 202 -11.17 4.62 -14.03
CA ALA A 202 -11.60 4.67 -12.65
C ALA A 202 -11.84 6.12 -12.20
N ARG A 203 -12.93 6.30 -11.47
CA ARG A 203 -13.31 7.59 -10.91
C ARG A 203 -12.35 8.08 -9.83
N VAL A 204 -11.76 7.16 -9.06
CA VAL A 204 -10.73 7.45 -8.07
C VAL A 204 -9.53 6.54 -8.29
N ASN A 205 -8.33 7.11 -8.27
CA ASN A 205 -7.09 6.40 -8.52
C ASN A 205 -6.14 6.60 -7.34
N PHE A 206 -5.93 5.53 -6.56
CA PHE A 206 -4.90 5.52 -5.53
C PHE A 206 -3.56 5.11 -6.13
N ILE A 207 -2.52 5.89 -5.85
CA ILE A 207 -1.14 5.61 -6.24
C ILE A 207 -0.35 5.42 -4.95
N VAL A 208 0.22 4.24 -4.76
CA VAL A 208 0.79 3.78 -3.50
C VAL A 208 2.29 3.58 -3.64
N SER A 209 3.06 4.06 -2.68
CA SER A 209 4.52 3.85 -2.58
C SER A 209 4.91 3.57 -1.13
N GLY A 210 5.99 2.81 -0.92
CA GLY A 210 6.57 2.65 0.42
C GLY A 210 6.99 3.98 1.02
N ILE A 211 7.60 4.87 0.25
CA ILE A 211 8.11 6.19 0.68
C ILE A 211 7.27 7.36 0.18
N GLN A 212 7.32 8.48 0.89
CA GLN A 212 6.55 9.70 0.61
C GLN A 212 6.86 10.34 -0.74
N PHE A 213 5.82 10.81 -1.43
CA PHE A 213 5.88 11.45 -2.76
C PHE A 213 6.09 12.97 -2.69
N LEU A 214 5.26 13.66 -1.89
CA LEU A 214 5.13 15.11 -1.94
C LEU A 214 6.17 15.87 -1.12
N PRO A 215 6.52 15.48 0.12
CA PRO A 215 7.39 16.26 1.00
C PRO A 215 8.79 16.44 0.41
N THR A 216 9.39 17.62 0.68
CA THR A 216 10.75 17.95 0.25
C THR A 216 11.67 18.36 1.40
N GLU A 217 11.12 18.61 2.60
CA GLU A 217 11.81 19.37 3.65
C GLU A 217 12.47 18.50 4.73
N HIS A 218 11.94 17.30 5.01
CA HIS A 218 12.53 16.43 6.05
C HIS A 218 13.82 15.73 5.58
N ALA A 219 14.61 15.22 6.54
CA ALA A 219 15.94 14.64 6.28
C ALA A 219 15.94 13.18 5.82
N TYR A 220 14.78 12.51 5.90
CA TYR A 220 14.63 11.07 5.65
C TYR A 220 14.40 10.76 4.17
N GLU A 221 14.38 9.48 3.82
CA GLU A 221 14.13 9.02 2.46
C GLU A 221 12.75 9.49 1.95
N LYS A 222 12.68 9.86 0.69
CA LYS A 222 11.48 10.33 0.01
C LYS A 222 11.71 10.43 -1.50
N TRP A 223 10.67 10.51 -2.28
CA TRP A 223 10.77 10.72 -3.73
C TRP A 223 11.58 11.98 -4.10
N ALA A 224 11.52 13.03 -3.29
CA ALA A 224 12.27 14.26 -3.52
C ALA A 224 13.80 14.08 -3.45
N ASN A 225 14.31 12.97 -2.93
CA ASN A 225 15.73 12.63 -3.06
C ASN A 225 16.12 12.24 -4.50
N PHE A 226 15.14 11.95 -5.35
CA PHE A 226 15.28 11.75 -6.80
C PHE A 226 14.42 12.80 -7.51
N PRO A 227 14.85 14.07 -7.56
CA PRO A 227 13.99 15.18 -7.94
C PRO A 227 13.45 15.06 -9.37
N GLN A 228 14.22 14.47 -10.30
CA GLN A 228 13.77 14.25 -11.67
C GLN A 228 12.68 13.16 -11.75
N GLU A 229 12.80 12.10 -10.97
CA GLU A 229 11.80 11.02 -10.90
C GLU A 229 10.50 11.53 -10.27
N ARG A 230 10.59 12.32 -9.19
CA ARG A 230 9.43 12.94 -8.56
C ARG A 230 8.70 13.89 -9.53
N GLU A 231 9.40 14.76 -10.21
CA GLU A 231 8.79 15.67 -11.19
C GLU A 231 8.21 14.90 -12.39
N LYS A 232 8.88 13.84 -12.85
CA LYS A 232 8.37 12.97 -13.90
C LYS A 232 7.04 12.34 -13.48
N LEU A 233 6.94 11.84 -12.23
CA LEU A 233 5.71 11.25 -11.69
C LEU A 233 4.56 12.26 -11.65
N LEU A 234 4.79 13.42 -11.05
CA LEU A 234 3.77 14.47 -10.92
C LEU A 234 3.29 14.97 -12.31
N ASN A 235 4.22 15.12 -13.25
CA ASN A 235 3.88 15.51 -14.62
C ASN A 235 3.10 14.40 -15.34
N LEU A 236 3.44 13.13 -15.12
CA LEU A 236 2.73 11.99 -15.70
C LEU A 236 1.30 11.90 -15.16
N ILE A 237 1.11 12.04 -13.84
CA ILE A 237 -0.23 12.04 -13.22
C ILE A 237 -1.08 13.16 -13.82
N ALA A 238 -0.54 14.36 -13.89
CA ALA A 238 -1.26 15.53 -14.44
C ALA A 238 -1.60 15.37 -15.93
N SER A 239 -0.64 14.90 -16.74
CA SER A 239 -0.84 14.77 -18.20
C SER A 239 -1.64 13.56 -18.62
N SER A 240 -1.84 12.58 -17.72
CA SER A 240 -2.68 11.41 -17.98
C SER A 240 -4.18 11.69 -17.84
N GLU A 241 -4.53 12.88 -17.32
CA GLU A 241 -5.92 13.27 -17.04
C GLU A 241 -6.68 12.26 -16.15
N VAL A 242 -5.93 11.50 -15.38
CA VAL A 242 -6.48 10.49 -14.46
C VAL A 242 -7.37 11.17 -13.41
N GLN A 243 -8.56 10.60 -13.19
CA GLN A 243 -9.56 11.21 -12.32
C GLN A 243 -9.20 11.04 -10.85
N ASN A 244 -9.34 12.11 -10.08
CA ASN A 244 -9.24 12.15 -8.61
C ASN A 244 -8.04 11.32 -8.08
N PRO A 245 -6.78 11.63 -8.47
CA PRO A 245 -5.61 10.92 -7.98
C PRO A 245 -5.38 11.22 -6.49
N ILE A 246 -5.14 10.17 -5.71
CA ILE A 246 -4.80 10.24 -4.27
C ILE A 246 -3.54 9.40 -4.06
N LEU A 247 -2.56 9.97 -3.39
CA LEU A 247 -1.29 9.31 -3.08
C LEU A 247 -1.34 8.70 -1.68
N LEU A 248 -0.80 7.49 -1.52
CA LEU A 248 -0.67 6.80 -0.23
C LEU A 248 0.77 6.38 0.00
N SER A 249 1.30 6.59 1.21
CA SER A 249 2.69 6.28 1.54
C SER A 249 2.93 5.78 2.95
N GLY A 250 4.10 5.16 3.17
CA GLY A 250 4.55 4.57 4.42
C GLY A 250 5.88 5.12 4.95
N ASP A 251 6.76 4.25 5.47
CA ASP A 251 8.16 4.43 5.93
C ASP A 251 8.37 5.29 7.18
N ARG A 252 7.66 6.37 7.32
CA ARG A 252 8.03 7.52 8.17
C ARG A 252 7.80 7.36 9.67
N HIS A 253 7.15 6.30 10.13
CA HIS A 253 6.77 6.08 11.53
C HIS A 253 5.96 7.24 12.15
N ILE A 254 5.23 7.96 11.30
CA ILE A 254 4.27 9.00 11.62
C ILE A 254 3.06 8.85 10.71
N ALA A 255 2.02 9.66 10.93
CA ALA A 255 1.02 9.85 9.91
C ALA A 255 0.69 11.33 9.73
N GLU A 256 0.33 11.70 8.51
CA GLU A 256 -0.05 13.05 8.11
C GLU A 256 -0.85 13.05 6.81
N ILE A 257 -1.64 14.09 6.60
CA ILE A 257 -2.30 14.37 5.33
C ILE A 257 -1.67 15.62 4.73
N MET A 258 -1.31 15.53 3.46
CA MET A 258 -0.64 16.58 2.71
C MET A 258 -1.45 16.94 1.48
N LYS A 259 -1.27 18.18 1.01
CA LYS A 259 -1.87 18.68 -0.22
C LYS A 259 -0.85 19.50 -1.01
N LEU A 260 -0.66 19.17 -2.27
CA LEU A 260 0.10 19.99 -3.22
C LEU A 260 -0.88 20.68 -4.17
N GLU A 261 -0.83 22.00 -4.20
CA GLU A 261 -1.54 22.84 -5.18
C GLU A 261 -0.51 23.56 -6.05
N ASP A 262 -0.55 23.30 -7.34
CA ASP A 262 0.24 24.01 -8.33
C ASP A 262 -0.53 24.07 -9.68
N ALA A 263 0.11 24.59 -10.72
CA ALA A 263 -0.51 24.72 -12.03
C ALA A 263 -0.96 23.37 -12.63
N ARG A 264 -0.34 22.27 -12.23
CA ARG A 264 -0.69 20.90 -12.66
C ARG A 264 -1.93 20.38 -11.93
N PHE A 265 -2.08 20.77 -10.68
CA PHE A 265 -3.15 20.31 -9.77
C PHE A 265 -3.89 21.51 -9.16
N PRO A 266 -4.72 22.22 -9.94
CA PRO A 266 -5.40 23.44 -9.46
C PRO A 266 -6.43 23.19 -8.36
N LYS A 267 -6.90 21.94 -8.19
CA LYS A 267 -7.74 21.50 -7.07
C LYS A 267 -6.95 20.84 -5.93
N GLY A 268 -5.64 20.69 -6.14
CA GLY A 268 -4.72 19.97 -5.26
C GLY A 268 -4.71 18.46 -5.51
N ILE A 269 -3.54 17.86 -5.28
CA ILE A 269 -3.38 16.42 -5.13
C ILE A 269 -3.06 16.13 -3.67
N TYR A 270 -3.74 15.13 -3.09
CA TYR A 270 -3.55 14.74 -1.70
C TYR A 270 -2.63 13.55 -1.57
N GLU A 271 -1.85 13.52 -0.50
CA GLU A 271 -1.11 12.34 -0.04
C GLU A 271 -1.47 12.05 1.42
N VAL A 272 -1.73 10.79 1.73
CA VAL A 272 -1.87 10.30 3.10
C VAL A 272 -0.70 9.38 3.41
N THR A 273 0.10 9.76 4.38
CA THR A 273 1.08 8.87 5.00
C THR A 273 0.45 8.21 6.23
N SER A 274 0.49 6.87 6.28
CA SER A 274 0.07 6.11 7.46
C SER A 274 1.11 5.02 7.74
N SER A 275 1.97 5.30 8.71
CA SER A 275 3.22 4.58 8.92
C SER A 275 3.45 4.29 10.40
N GLY A 276 2.49 3.60 11.03
CA GLY A 276 2.56 3.41 12.47
C GLY A 276 1.74 2.25 13.01
N LEU A 277 1.68 1.10 12.30
CA LEU A 277 0.87 -0.03 12.74
C LEU A 277 1.32 -0.61 14.09
N THR A 278 2.62 -0.62 14.37
CA THR A 278 3.16 -1.20 15.62
C THR A 278 4.11 -0.28 16.37
N HIS A 279 4.62 0.75 15.74
CA HIS A 279 5.55 1.70 16.37
C HIS A 279 5.57 3.03 15.61
N THR A 280 5.90 4.10 16.31
CA THR A 280 5.98 5.45 15.78
C THR A 280 7.12 6.23 16.43
N TRP A 281 7.45 7.39 15.88
CA TRP A 281 8.43 8.31 16.43
C TRP A 281 7.78 9.19 17.51
N THR A 282 7.53 8.64 18.68
CA THR A 282 6.84 9.32 19.80
C THR A 282 7.54 10.58 20.33
N GLY A 283 8.81 10.80 19.98
CA GLY A 283 9.60 11.98 20.39
C GLY A 283 9.59 13.14 19.40
N ILE A 284 8.93 13.00 18.22
CA ILE A 284 8.78 14.09 17.25
C ILE A 284 7.65 15.01 17.71
N ALA A 285 8.01 16.20 18.18
CA ALA A 285 7.04 17.26 18.47
C ALA A 285 6.67 18.04 17.21
N GLU A 286 7.65 18.28 16.33
CA GLU A 286 7.46 19.02 15.08
C GLU A 286 8.41 18.49 14.01
N GLU A 287 7.92 18.33 12.81
CA GLU A 287 8.70 18.13 11.60
C GLU A 287 8.18 19.11 10.53
N LYS A 288 9.09 19.86 9.93
CA LYS A 288 8.72 20.83 8.90
C LYS A 288 8.19 20.13 7.66
N ASN A 289 6.96 20.44 7.30
CA ASN A 289 6.33 20.03 6.06
C ASN A 289 5.28 21.07 5.66
N SER A 290 5.66 21.94 4.72
CA SER A 290 4.82 23.06 4.26
C SER A 290 3.56 22.60 3.49
N LEU A 291 3.50 21.32 3.09
CA LEU A 291 2.35 20.74 2.39
C LEU A 291 1.35 20.08 3.35
N ARG A 292 1.68 19.96 4.64
CA ARG A 292 0.81 19.33 5.61
C ARG A 292 -0.48 20.14 5.84
N VAL A 293 -1.62 19.48 5.73
CA VAL A 293 -2.96 20.06 5.95
C VAL A 293 -3.67 19.45 7.17
N SER A 294 -3.05 18.52 7.86
CA SER A 294 -3.50 17.92 9.13
C SER A 294 -2.50 18.19 10.24
N ASP A 295 -2.82 17.79 11.47
CA ASP A 295 -1.82 17.65 12.52
C ASP A 295 -0.85 16.50 12.18
N LEU A 296 0.39 16.59 12.72
CA LEU A 296 1.35 15.49 12.71
C LEU A 296 0.92 14.43 13.73
N VAL A 297 0.73 13.20 13.28
CA VAL A 297 0.32 12.08 14.13
C VAL A 297 1.53 11.19 14.45
N ALA A 298 1.98 11.21 15.70
CA ALA A 298 3.06 10.36 16.23
C ALA A 298 2.53 9.29 17.20
N LYS A 299 1.37 8.72 16.90
CA LYS A 299 0.72 7.63 17.63
C LYS A 299 0.51 6.45 16.69
N LEU A 300 0.29 5.25 17.23
CA LEU A 300 -0.09 4.09 16.43
C LEU A 300 -1.28 4.46 15.55
N ASN A 301 -1.19 4.12 14.26
CA ASN A 301 -2.16 4.60 13.27
C ASN A 301 -2.33 3.65 12.09
N TYR A 302 -3.50 3.75 11.46
CA TYR A 302 -3.84 3.24 10.14
C TYR A 302 -4.65 4.28 9.38
N GLY A 303 -4.65 4.20 8.07
CA GLY A 303 -5.48 5.05 7.22
C GLY A 303 -6.78 4.37 6.83
N LEU A 304 -7.82 5.17 6.63
CA LEU A 304 -9.12 4.74 6.09
C LEU A 304 -9.61 5.77 5.07
N ALA A 305 -9.93 5.31 3.87
CA ALA A 305 -10.66 6.09 2.86
C ALA A 305 -12.09 5.56 2.78
N SER A 306 -13.07 6.42 3.04
CA SER A 306 -14.51 6.10 2.98
C SER A 306 -15.19 6.90 1.89
N PHE A 307 -15.95 6.24 1.02
CA PHE A 307 -16.63 6.84 -0.12
C PHE A 307 -18.09 7.12 0.21
N ASP A 308 -18.54 8.36 -0.01
CA ASP A 308 -19.95 8.72 -0.14
C ASP A 308 -20.23 9.00 -1.63
N TRP A 309 -20.53 7.94 -2.36
CA TRP A 309 -20.76 8.01 -3.80
C TRP A 309 -21.95 8.89 -4.18
N ALA A 310 -22.96 9.01 -3.29
CA ALA A 310 -24.12 9.84 -3.53
C ALA A 310 -23.82 11.35 -3.44
N LYS A 311 -22.77 11.71 -2.69
CA LYS A 311 -22.30 13.10 -2.54
C LYS A 311 -21.05 13.40 -3.36
N ASP A 312 -20.50 12.42 -4.06
CA ASP A 312 -19.23 12.53 -4.75
C ASP A 312 -18.07 12.91 -3.80
N GLU A 313 -17.97 12.23 -2.67
CA GLU A 313 -17.01 12.55 -1.62
C GLU A 313 -16.16 11.34 -1.24
N VAL A 314 -14.90 11.60 -0.89
CA VAL A 314 -14.03 10.66 -0.19
C VAL A 314 -13.57 11.30 1.10
N LEU A 315 -13.84 10.64 2.23
CA LEU A 315 -13.30 11.01 3.52
C LEU A 315 -12.02 10.20 3.77
N LEU A 316 -10.88 10.91 3.86
CA LEU A 316 -9.60 10.35 4.27
C LEU A 316 -9.43 10.52 5.78
N GLU A 317 -9.19 9.45 6.50
CA GLU A 317 -8.99 9.46 7.95
C GLU A 317 -7.67 8.78 8.32
N ILE A 318 -6.99 9.32 9.30
CA ILE A 318 -5.94 8.66 10.07
C ILE A 318 -6.57 8.27 11.40
N LYS A 319 -6.58 6.98 11.70
CA LYS A 319 -7.23 6.43 12.88
C LYS A 319 -6.20 5.71 13.76
N GLY A 320 -6.41 5.74 15.05
CA GLY A 320 -5.56 5.11 16.04
C GLY A 320 -6.23 3.96 16.78
N GLU A 321 -5.67 3.62 17.94
CA GLU A 321 -6.22 2.60 18.81
C GLU A 321 -7.69 2.89 19.14
N ASN A 322 -8.48 1.83 19.26
CA ASN A 322 -9.92 1.90 19.50
C ASN A 322 -10.71 2.65 18.40
N GLY A 323 -10.14 2.81 17.20
CA GLY A 323 -10.79 3.49 16.07
C GLY A 323 -10.92 5.01 16.22
N ILE A 324 -10.17 5.62 17.14
CA ILE A 324 -10.21 7.08 17.36
C ILE A 324 -9.65 7.79 16.13
N VAL A 325 -10.39 8.76 15.60
CA VAL A 325 -9.94 9.62 14.50
C VAL A 325 -8.89 10.60 15.03
N LEU A 326 -7.69 10.54 14.49
CA LEU A 326 -6.55 11.39 14.84
C LEU A 326 -6.39 12.57 13.87
N ALA A 327 -6.69 12.36 12.59
CA ALA A 327 -6.75 13.39 11.58
C ALA A 327 -7.73 12.98 10.48
N LYS A 328 -8.30 13.96 9.75
CA LYS A 328 -9.20 13.69 8.64
C LYS A 328 -9.20 14.81 7.61
N GLN A 329 -9.52 14.47 6.38
CA GLN A 329 -9.70 15.39 5.26
C GLN A 329 -10.82 14.88 4.35
N LEU A 330 -11.81 15.73 4.08
CA LEU A 330 -12.83 15.46 3.08
C LEU A 330 -12.35 15.96 1.71
N ILE A 331 -12.52 15.13 0.69
CA ILE A 331 -12.21 15.46 -0.70
C ILE A 331 -13.48 15.39 -1.51
N GLN A 332 -13.80 16.48 -2.21
CA GLN A 332 -14.86 16.49 -3.20
C GLN A 332 -14.34 15.90 -4.51
N LEU A 333 -14.96 14.83 -4.99
CA LEU A 333 -14.60 14.19 -6.25
C LEU A 333 -15.00 15.08 -7.43
N SER A 334 -14.08 15.20 -8.38
CA SER A 334 -14.37 15.86 -9.65
C SER A 334 -15.23 14.96 -10.52
N ILE A 335 -16.25 15.53 -11.11
CA ILE A 335 -17.03 14.90 -12.19
C ILE A 335 -16.41 15.41 -13.49
N ASN A 336 -15.83 14.52 -14.30
CA ASN A 336 -15.50 14.91 -15.66
C ASN A 336 -16.80 15.02 -16.44
N LYS A 337 -17.04 16.20 -17.01
CA LYS A 337 -18.17 16.46 -17.91
C LYS A 337 -17.90 15.85 -19.27
#